data_343f6ba1fccc87438629e446ca73f2dd
#
_entry.id   343f6ba1fccc87438629e446ca73f2dd
#
_cell.length_a   1.000
_cell.length_b   1.000
_cell.length_c   1.000
_cell.angle_alpha   90.00
_cell.angle_beta   90.00
_cell.angle_gamma   90.00
#
_symmetry.space_group_name_H-M   'P 1'
#
loop_
_entity.id
_entity.type
_entity.pdbx_description
1 polymer ?
#
loop_
_entity_poly.entity_id
_entity_poly.type
_entity_poly.pdbx_seq_one_letter_code
_entity_poly.pdbx_strand_id
1 'polypeptide(L)'
;MKHIHALFLIFSIGTVVPQISLAIENITINGLFKDKVIVTIDGKQQILKKNKLTPEGVKLIKSNSKEATIEIDGISKVFTLDEKIGNTFKTTSDDKKPYSFKKRVTIKGDANGMYLTKGQINGKTVEFLVDTGATYVSMSSGLAEQLKIKYEKGNKIQLATAKGMSIAYEVKLDKVKVGDIELYNILGVVSDDMPGITLLGMSFLGKLDMKRKGKYLVLEK
;
A
#
# COMPACT_ATOMS: atom_id res chain seq x y z
N MET A 1 53.38 17.74 42.61
CA MET A 1 51.94 17.33 42.73
C MET A 1 51.20 17.88 41.53
N LYS A 2 50.92 17.06 40.52
CA LYS A 2 50.14 17.45 39.33
C LYS A 2 48.84 16.66 39.34
N HIS A 3 47.72 17.37 39.52
CA HIS A 3 46.39 16.77 39.45
C HIS A 3 45.97 16.61 37.99
N ILE A 4 45.76 15.37 37.56
CA ILE A 4 45.20 15.01 36.26
C ILE A 4 43.69 14.89 36.46
N HIS A 5 42.93 15.80 35.83
CA HIS A 5 41.47 15.70 35.76
C HIS A 5 41.13 14.82 34.53
N ALA A 6 40.59 13.66 34.77
CA ALA A 6 40.03 12.82 33.73
C ALA A 6 38.60 13.27 33.37
N LEU A 7 38.43 13.76 32.15
CA LEU A 7 37.15 14.16 31.58
C LEU A 7 36.46 12.89 31.05
N PHE A 8 35.42 12.45 31.75
CA PHE A 8 34.54 11.34 31.28
C PHE A 8 33.54 11.88 30.24
N LEU A 9 33.76 11.55 28.99
CA LEU A 9 32.83 11.85 27.90
C LEU A 9 31.77 10.72 27.87
N ILE A 10 30.55 11.02 28.37
CA ILE A 10 29.41 10.12 28.30
C ILE A 10 28.85 10.20 26.88
N PHE A 11 29.10 9.17 26.06
CA PHE A 11 28.52 9.00 24.74
C PHE A 11 27.10 8.42 24.92
N SER A 12 26.08 9.28 24.85
CA SER A 12 24.69 8.86 24.84
C SER A 12 24.38 8.23 23.48
N ILE A 13 24.33 6.92 23.42
CA ILE A 13 23.83 6.19 22.26
C ILE A 13 22.31 6.30 22.28
N GLY A 14 21.79 7.25 21.50
CA GLY A 14 20.35 7.35 21.24
C GLY A 14 19.89 6.12 20.45
N THR A 15 19.20 5.20 21.10
CA THR A 15 18.51 4.10 20.42
C THR A 15 17.37 4.68 19.59
N VAL A 16 17.55 4.73 18.26
CA VAL A 16 16.46 5.00 17.32
C VAL A 16 15.57 3.75 17.34
N VAL A 17 14.47 3.82 18.07
CA VAL A 17 13.42 2.81 18.01
C VAL A 17 12.71 2.99 16.66
N PRO A 18 12.71 1.99 15.75
CA PRO A 18 11.93 2.11 14.53
C PRO A 18 10.45 2.21 14.91
N GLN A 19 9.82 3.30 14.56
CA GLN A 19 8.37 3.43 14.66
C GLN A 19 7.76 2.50 13.63
N ILE A 20 7.22 1.39 14.09
CA ILE A 20 6.39 0.49 13.25
C ILE A 20 5.09 1.26 13.02
N SER A 21 4.96 1.88 11.86
CA SER A 21 3.68 2.41 11.39
C SER A 21 2.77 1.20 11.14
N LEU A 22 1.91 0.90 12.09
CA LEU A 22 0.82 -0.05 11.90
C LEU A 22 -0.13 0.60 10.90
N ALA A 23 -0.29 0.00 9.73
CA ALA A 23 -1.27 0.45 8.75
C ALA A 23 -2.68 0.39 9.39
N ILE A 24 -3.37 1.52 9.39
CA ILE A 24 -4.75 1.59 9.89
C ILE A 24 -5.65 0.80 8.94
N GLU A 25 -6.33 -0.22 9.45
CA GLU A 25 -7.22 -1.07 8.65
C GLU A 25 -8.64 -0.48 8.59
N ASN A 26 -9.12 0.05 9.70
CA ASN A 26 -10.50 0.55 9.80
C ASN A 26 -10.56 1.85 10.60
N ILE A 27 -11.36 2.81 10.09
CA ILE A 27 -11.74 3.98 10.86
C ILE A 27 -13.26 4.22 10.73
N THR A 28 -13.91 4.46 11.84
CA THR A 28 -15.35 4.75 11.92
C THR A 28 -15.55 6.07 12.61
N ILE A 29 -16.39 6.95 12.03
CA ILE A 29 -16.77 8.22 12.65
C ILE A 29 -17.98 7.98 13.56
N ASN A 30 -17.79 8.18 14.86
CA ASN A 30 -18.83 8.01 15.87
C ASN A 30 -19.50 9.34 16.27
N GLY A 31 -18.80 10.46 16.01
CA GLY A 31 -19.36 11.78 16.31
C GLY A 31 -18.56 12.90 15.67
N LEU A 32 -19.27 13.92 15.15
CA LEU A 32 -18.69 15.09 14.50
C LEU A 32 -19.01 16.35 15.31
N PHE A 33 -17.96 17.12 15.63
CA PHE A 33 -18.05 18.39 16.36
C PHE A 33 -17.10 19.41 15.71
N LYS A 34 -17.29 20.67 16.02
CA LYS A 34 -16.34 21.71 15.60
C LYS A 34 -14.97 21.43 16.21
N ASP A 35 -13.95 21.23 15.34
CA ASP A 35 -12.55 20.99 15.69
C ASP A 35 -12.28 19.73 16.54
N LYS A 36 -13.26 18.80 16.60
CA LYS A 36 -13.15 17.49 17.29
C LYS A 36 -13.96 16.43 16.57
N VAL A 37 -13.45 15.19 16.57
CA VAL A 37 -14.14 14.02 16.02
C VAL A 37 -13.96 12.85 16.97
N ILE A 38 -15.04 12.14 17.27
CA ILE A 38 -14.98 10.86 17.95
C ILE A 38 -14.86 9.78 16.86
N VAL A 39 -13.80 8.98 16.92
CA VAL A 39 -13.52 7.93 15.95
C VAL A 39 -13.25 6.61 16.67
N THR A 40 -13.51 5.51 15.97
CA THR A 40 -12.96 4.20 16.30
C THR A 40 -11.94 3.84 15.25
N ILE A 41 -10.68 3.63 15.65
CA ILE A 41 -9.57 3.22 14.79
C ILE A 41 -9.18 1.81 15.23
N ASP A 42 -9.29 0.83 14.33
CA ASP A 42 -8.98 -0.59 14.57
C ASP A 42 -9.57 -1.12 15.88
N GLY A 43 -10.86 -0.77 16.12
CA GLY A 43 -11.61 -1.19 17.30
C GLY A 43 -11.39 -0.34 18.56
N LYS A 44 -10.46 0.64 18.56
CA LYS A 44 -10.22 1.55 19.69
C LYS A 44 -10.89 2.90 19.46
N GLN A 45 -11.77 3.27 20.39
CA GLN A 45 -12.40 4.59 20.34
C GLN A 45 -11.48 5.67 20.90
N GLN A 46 -11.35 6.78 20.16
CA GLN A 46 -10.55 7.94 20.58
C GLN A 46 -11.13 9.25 20.03
N ILE A 47 -10.64 10.36 20.57
CA ILE A 47 -11.05 11.71 20.17
C ILE A 47 -9.91 12.36 19.39
N LEU A 48 -10.14 12.64 18.10
CA LEU A 48 -9.25 13.46 17.31
C LEU A 48 -9.51 14.93 17.61
N LYS A 49 -8.45 15.67 17.88
CA LYS A 49 -8.49 17.15 18.00
C LYS A 49 -7.77 17.76 16.81
N LYS A 50 -8.28 18.89 16.31
CA LYS A 50 -7.72 19.60 15.16
C LYS A 50 -6.19 19.80 15.29
N ASN A 51 -5.47 19.51 14.22
CA ASN A 51 -4.03 19.61 14.06
C ASN A 51 -3.18 18.80 15.06
N LYS A 52 -3.77 17.84 15.79
CA LYS A 52 -3.03 16.89 16.61
C LYS A 52 -2.89 15.56 15.87
N LEU A 53 -1.65 15.07 15.79
CA LEU A 53 -1.33 13.75 15.23
C LEU A 53 -1.51 12.71 16.34
N THR A 54 -2.19 11.60 16.04
CA THR A 54 -2.28 10.45 16.95
C THR A 54 -1.05 9.55 16.80
N PRO A 55 -0.81 8.63 17.76
CA PRO A 55 0.29 7.65 17.64
C PRO A 55 0.17 6.78 16.38
N GLU A 56 -1.04 6.56 15.87
CA GLU A 56 -1.32 5.77 14.67
C GLU A 56 -1.14 6.58 13.36
N GLY A 57 -0.69 7.85 13.44
CA GLY A 57 -0.48 8.68 12.25
C GLY A 57 -1.73 9.39 11.71
N VAL A 58 -2.81 9.46 12.50
CA VAL A 58 -4.07 10.13 12.12
C VAL A 58 -4.09 11.58 12.59
N LYS A 59 -4.46 12.51 11.71
CA LYS A 59 -4.56 13.94 12.02
C LYS A 59 -5.88 14.51 11.55
N LEU A 60 -6.59 15.19 12.44
CA LEU A 60 -7.77 15.97 12.08
C LEU A 60 -7.35 17.32 11.50
N ILE A 61 -7.72 17.61 10.26
CA ILE A 61 -7.45 18.89 9.59
C ILE A 61 -8.52 19.90 9.91
N LYS A 62 -9.79 19.52 9.73
CA LYS A 62 -10.95 20.33 10.08
C LYS A 62 -12.17 19.45 10.33
N SER A 63 -13.12 19.92 11.13
CA SER A 63 -14.41 19.28 11.30
C SER A 63 -15.49 20.30 11.68
N ASN A 64 -16.72 19.94 11.34
CA ASN A 64 -17.94 20.60 11.76
C ASN A 64 -18.96 19.52 12.13
N SER A 65 -20.24 19.88 12.33
CA SER A 65 -21.31 18.93 12.68
C SER A 65 -21.75 18.01 11.53
N LYS A 66 -21.25 18.21 10.29
CA LYS A 66 -21.67 17.45 9.11
C LYS A 66 -20.53 16.61 8.54
N GLU A 67 -19.30 17.10 8.60
CA GLU A 67 -18.13 16.45 8.00
C GLU A 67 -16.85 16.69 8.78
N ALA A 68 -15.87 15.80 8.59
CA ALA A 68 -14.50 15.95 9.05
C ALA A 68 -13.51 15.65 7.93
N THR A 69 -12.46 16.46 7.80
CA THR A 69 -11.32 16.16 6.97
C THR A 69 -10.22 15.59 7.86
N ILE A 70 -9.87 14.34 7.61
CA ILE A 70 -8.84 13.59 8.35
C ILE A 70 -7.72 13.26 7.39
N GLU A 71 -6.49 13.49 7.84
CA GLU A 71 -5.25 13.13 7.13
C GLU A 71 -4.66 11.88 7.77
N ILE A 72 -4.28 10.91 6.93
CA ILE A 72 -3.61 9.68 7.31
C ILE A 72 -2.51 9.46 6.27
N ASP A 73 -1.27 9.28 6.73
CA ASP A 73 -0.08 9.12 5.87
C ASP A 73 0.05 10.21 4.79
N GLY A 74 -0.28 11.47 5.16
CA GLY A 74 -0.24 12.63 4.26
C GLY A 74 -1.40 12.71 3.26
N ILE A 75 -2.37 11.80 3.33
CA ILE A 75 -3.55 11.78 2.46
C ILE A 75 -4.77 12.28 3.24
N SER A 76 -5.36 13.38 2.78
CA SER A 76 -6.58 13.93 3.39
C SER A 76 -7.84 13.35 2.76
N LYS A 77 -8.81 12.96 3.60
CA LYS A 77 -10.13 12.48 3.19
C LYS A 77 -11.24 13.14 4.00
N VAL A 78 -12.37 13.36 3.36
CA VAL A 78 -13.58 13.88 4.00
C VAL A 78 -14.45 12.70 4.45
N PHE A 79 -14.91 12.77 5.69
CA PHE A 79 -15.82 11.81 6.32
C PHE A 79 -17.08 12.53 6.76
N THR A 80 -18.22 11.90 6.55
CA THR A 80 -19.54 12.38 7.01
C THR A 80 -20.13 11.36 7.98
N LEU A 81 -21.02 11.80 8.87
CA LEU A 81 -21.95 10.89 9.52
C LEU A 81 -22.98 10.50 8.47
N ASP A 82 -23.22 9.20 8.27
CA ASP A 82 -24.31 8.74 7.41
C ASP A 82 -25.64 9.36 7.83
N GLU A 83 -26.37 9.96 6.88
CA GLU A 83 -27.65 10.66 7.07
C GLU A 83 -28.82 9.74 7.50
N LYS A 84 -28.60 8.76 8.36
CA LYS A 84 -29.64 7.95 9.00
C LYS A 84 -29.75 8.20 10.49
N ILE A 85 -29.81 9.47 10.89
CA ILE A 85 -30.38 9.86 12.18
C ILE A 85 -31.65 10.66 11.94
N GLY A 86 -32.66 9.98 11.41
CA GLY A 86 -34.03 10.31 11.67
C GLY A 86 -34.42 9.61 12.98
N ASN A 87 -34.64 10.38 14.05
CA ASN A 87 -35.34 10.02 15.29
C ASN A 87 -35.64 8.55 15.51
N THR A 88 -34.81 7.87 16.25
CA THR A 88 -35.15 6.89 17.32
C THR A 88 -33.89 6.17 17.72
N PHE A 89 -33.49 6.27 18.99
CA PHE A 89 -32.55 5.33 19.60
C PHE A 89 -33.19 3.93 19.58
N LYS A 90 -33.00 3.19 18.52
CA LYS A 90 -33.14 1.75 18.46
C LYS A 90 -31.85 1.18 17.91
N THR A 91 -31.08 0.57 18.80
CA THR A 91 -30.06 -0.40 18.47
C THR A 91 -30.68 -1.50 17.62
N THR A 92 -30.65 -1.36 16.32
CA THR A 92 -30.73 -2.47 15.40
C THR A 92 -29.32 -2.68 14.85
N SER A 93 -28.69 -3.72 15.36
CA SER A 93 -27.55 -4.37 14.81
C SER A 93 -27.92 -4.86 13.42
N ASP A 94 -27.70 -4.04 12.38
CA ASP A 94 -27.45 -4.51 11.02
C ASP A 94 -27.02 -3.32 10.14
N ASP A 95 -25.95 -3.54 9.39
CA ASP A 95 -25.41 -2.70 8.33
C ASP A 95 -24.56 -1.45 8.69
N LYS A 96 -23.71 -1.54 9.71
CA LYS A 96 -22.52 -0.70 9.75
C LYS A 96 -21.36 -1.44 9.12
N LYS A 97 -21.24 -1.41 7.78
CA LYS A 97 -19.96 -1.73 7.13
C LYS A 97 -18.91 -0.75 7.67
N PRO A 98 -17.86 -1.22 8.36
CA PRO A 98 -16.77 -0.34 8.75
C PRO A 98 -16.19 0.31 7.49
N TYR A 99 -15.86 1.60 7.55
CA TYR A 99 -15.17 2.27 6.47
C TYR A 99 -13.78 1.63 6.34
N SER A 100 -13.66 0.69 5.42
CA SER A 100 -12.38 0.15 5.01
C SER A 100 -11.68 1.20 4.14
N PHE A 101 -10.48 1.63 4.54
CA PHE A 101 -9.64 2.39 3.63
C PHE A 101 -9.31 1.50 2.44
N LYS A 102 -9.69 1.95 1.23
CA LYS A 102 -9.18 1.28 0.03
C LYS A 102 -7.66 1.36 0.08
N LYS A 103 -7.00 0.22 0.08
CA LYS A 103 -5.54 0.17 -0.04
C LYS A 103 -5.14 0.90 -1.31
N ARG A 104 -4.23 1.86 -1.18
CA ARG A 104 -3.89 2.77 -2.27
C ARG A 104 -2.40 2.93 -2.43
N VAL A 105 -1.94 2.93 -3.67
CA VAL A 105 -0.56 3.24 -4.03
C VAL A 105 -0.52 4.31 -5.09
N THR A 106 0.35 5.30 -4.91
CA THR A 106 0.58 6.35 -5.90
C THR A 106 1.99 6.23 -6.43
N ILE A 107 2.12 5.98 -7.73
CA ILE A 107 3.39 5.78 -8.42
C ILE A 107 3.63 7.01 -9.31
N LYS A 108 4.79 7.64 -9.16
CA LYS A 108 5.20 8.77 -9.99
C LYS A 108 5.83 8.25 -11.28
N GLY A 109 5.35 8.74 -12.42
CA GLY A 109 5.99 8.47 -13.72
C GLY A 109 7.35 9.15 -13.82
N ASP A 110 8.27 8.49 -14.50
CA ASP A 110 9.57 9.04 -14.87
C ASP A 110 9.46 10.07 -16.01
N ALA A 111 10.60 10.55 -16.54
CA ALA A 111 10.64 11.52 -17.63
C ALA A 111 10.03 10.98 -18.94
N ASN A 112 10.04 9.67 -19.13
CA ASN A 112 9.49 8.97 -20.31
C ASN A 112 8.03 8.56 -20.11
N GLY A 113 7.44 8.85 -18.95
CA GLY A 113 6.07 8.48 -18.60
C GLY A 113 5.93 7.03 -18.14
N MET A 114 7.02 6.31 -17.87
CA MET A 114 7.02 4.97 -17.33
C MET A 114 6.83 4.99 -15.81
N TYR A 115 6.11 4.01 -15.28
CA TYR A 115 5.83 3.87 -13.86
C TYR A 115 6.66 2.74 -13.26
N LEU A 116 7.75 3.11 -12.58
CA LEU A 116 8.62 2.18 -11.86
C LEU A 116 8.29 2.22 -10.36
N THR A 117 8.24 1.07 -9.73
CA THR A 117 7.96 0.98 -8.30
C THR A 117 8.62 -0.22 -7.66
N LYS A 118 9.02 -0.07 -6.40
CA LYS A 118 9.49 -1.21 -5.60
C LYS A 118 8.29 -1.95 -5.02
N GLY A 119 8.41 -3.26 -4.96
CA GLY A 119 7.42 -4.13 -4.35
C GLY A 119 8.03 -5.46 -3.94
N GLN A 120 7.20 -6.47 -3.76
CA GLN A 120 7.65 -7.80 -3.33
C GLN A 120 6.94 -8.91 -4.08
N ILE A 121 7.66 -9.99 -4.36
CA ILE A 121 7.13 -11.29 -4.77
C ILE A 121 7.51 -12.30 -3.69
N ASN A 122 6.55 -12.97 -3.08
CA ASN A 122 6.74 -13.96 -2.02
C ASN A 122 7.65 -13.45 -0.88
N GLY A 123 7.50 -12.16 -0.52
CA GLY A 123 8.25 -11.51 0.54
C GLY A 123 9.63 -10.97 0.15
N LYS A 124 10.12 -11.23 -1.07
CA LYS A 124 11.40 -10.72 -1.56
C LYS A 124 11.21 -9.48 -2.41
N THR A 125 12.03 -8.46 -2.18
CA THR A 125 11.96 -7.18 -2.87
C THR A 125 12.32 -7.32 -4.34
N VAL A 126 11.50 -6.70 -5.20
CA VAL A 126 11.71 -6.58 -6.64
C VAL A 126 11.37 -5.17 -7.11
N GLU A 127 11.92 -4.78 -8.25
CA GLU A 127 11.51 -3.58 -8.94
C GLU A 127 10.54 -3.94 -10.08
N PHE A 128 9.41 -3.25 -10.11
CA PHE A 128 8.36 -3.45 -11.10
C PHE A 128 8.30 -2.28 -12.07
N LEU A 129 8.15 -2.58 -13.35
CA LEU A 129 7.61 -1.69 -14.34
C LEU A 129 6.11 -1.98 -14.49
N VAL A 130 5.25 -1.00 -14.25
CA VAL A 130 3.81 -1.13 -14.49
C VAL A 130 3.55 -1.20 -15.99
N ASP A 131 3.01 -2.32 -16.45
CA ASP A 131 2.78 -2.58 -17.86
C ASP A 131 1.38 -3.14 -18.11
N THR A 132 0.47 -2.29 -18.60
CA THR A 132 -0.89 -2.69 -18.96
C THR A 132 -0.97 -3.51 -20.24
N GLY A 133 0.10 -3.56 -21.03
CA GLY A 133 0.24 -4.41 -22.21
C GLY A 133 0.65 -5.84 -21.89
N ALA A 134 1.22 -6.08 -20.70
CA ALA A 134 1.57 -7.42 -20.24
C ALA A 134 0.36 -8.10 -19.58
N THR A 135 0.06 -9.33 -20.01
CA THR A 135 -1.05 -10.12 -19.42
C THR A 135 -0.69 -10.59 -18.00
N TYR A 136 0.56 -10.95 -17.77
CA TYR A 136 1.03 -11.59 -16.53
C TYR A 136 2.05 -10.72 -15.81
N VAL A 137 2.26 -10.99 -14.52
CA VAL A 137 3.50 -10.57 -13.85
C VAL A 137 4.63 -11.37 -14.48
N SER A 138 5.56 -10.69 -15.16
CA SER A 138 6.56 -11.33 -16.00
C SER A 138 7.97 -11.06 -15.49
N MET A 139 8.81 -12.09 -15.42
CA MET A 139 10.18 -11.99 -14.93
C MET A 139 11.15 -12.91 -15.69
N SER A 140 12.45 -12.59 -15.61
CA SER A 140 13.48 -13.44 -16.18
C SER A 140 13.71 -14.69 -15.31
N SER A 141 14.23 -15.75 -15.93
CA SER A 141 14.65 -16.98 -15.23
C SER A 141 15.65 -16.69 -14.11
N GLY A 142 16.66 -15.85 -14.36
CA GLY A 142 17.65 -15.48 -13.35
C GLY A 142 17.05 -14.79 -12.13
N LEU A 143 16.01 -13.95 -12.30
CA LEU A 143 15.28 -13.37 -11.16
C LEU A 143 14.43 -14.44 -10.46
N ALA A 144 13.75 -15.31 -11.20
CA ALA A 144 12.95 -16.39 -10.61
C ALA A 144 13.80 -17.29 -9.70
N GLU A 145 15.02 -17.61 -10.12
CA GLU A 145 16.00 -18.37 -9.31
C GLU A 145 16.39 -17.62 -8.03
N GLN A 146 16.73 -16.32 -8.12
CA GLN A 146 17.03 -15.48 -6.96
C GLN A 146 15.85 -15.42 -5.98
N LEU A 147 14.63 -15.39 -6.50
CA LEU A 147 13.40 -15.42 -5.73
C LEU A 147 13.06 -16.83 -5.19
N LYS A 148 13.79 -17.88 -5.62
CA LYS A 148 13.53 -19.30 -5.31
C LYS A 148 12.14 -19.76 -5.80
N ILE A 149 11.71 -19.25 -6.95
CA ILE A 149 10.47 -19.64 -7.61
C ILE A 149 10.77 -20.87 -8.49
N LYS A 150 10.07 -21.97 -8.23
CA LYS A 150 10.16 -23.18 -9.05
C LYS A 150 9.24 -23.04 -10.25
N TYR A 151 9.77 -22.73 -11.42
CA TYR A 151 8.99 -22.45 -12.63
C TYR A 151 9.09 -23.55 -13.68
N GLU A 152 10.16 -24.35 -13.72
CA GLU A 152 10.44 -25.34 -14.77
C GLU A 152 9.37 -26.43 -14.91
N LYS A 153 8.60 -26.68 -13.83
CA LYS A 153 7.47 -27.62 -13.79
C LYS A 153 6.15 -26.98 -14.17
N GLY A 154 6.12 -25.67 -14.46
CA GLY A 154 4.95 -24.95 -14.89
C GLY A 154 4.56 -25.29 -16.34
N ASN A 155 3.35 -24.94 -16.73
CA ASN A 155 2.91 -25.10 -18.10
C ASN A 155 3.75 -24.22 -19.02
N LYS A 156 4.24 -24.80 -20.13
CA LYS A 156 4.90 -24.02 -21.18
C LYS A 156 3.84 -23.32 -22.02
N ILE A 157 4.02 -22.01 -22.19
CA ILE A 157 3.16 -21.17 -23.02
C ILE A 157 4.00 -20.39 -24.03
N GLN A 158 3.38 -19.98 -25.12
CA GLN A 158 3.97 -19.04 -26.05
C GLN A 158 3.50 -17.63 -25.73
N LEU A 159 4.44 -16.70 -25.63
CA LEU A 159 4.19 -15.28 -25.44
C LEU A 159 4.58 -14.50 -26.67
N ALA A 160 3.69 -13.61 -27.12
CA ALA A 160 4.07 -12.58 -28.08
C ALA A 160 4.83 -11.49 -27.34
N THR A 161 6.06 -11.22 -27.73
CA THR A 161 6.90 -10.17 -27.18
C THR A 161 7.32 -9.19 -28.28
N ALA A 162 7.89 -8.05 -27.91
CA ALA A 162 8.42 -7.11 -28.89
C ALA A 162 9.55 -7.69 -29.77
N LYS A 163 10.18 -8.80 -29.33
CA LYS A 163 11.22 -9.54 -30.06
C LYS A 163 10.65 -10.70 -30.89
N GLY A 164 9.35 -10.95 -30.86
CA GLY A 164 8.71 -12.07 -31.50
C GLY A 164 8.09 -13.06 -30.49
N MET A 165 7.85 -14.29 -30.95
CA MET A 165 7.31 -15.36 -30.06
C MET A 165 8.41 -15.90 -29.17
N SER A 166 8.10 -15.98 -27.87
CA SER A 166 8.99 -16.52 -26.84
C SER A 166 8.30 -17.65 -26.06
N ILE A 167 9.08 -18.58 -25.56
CA ILE A 167 8.61 -19.63 -24.65
C ILE A 167 8.72 -19.12 -23.21
N ALA A 168 7.65 -19.28 -22.46
CA ALA A 168 7.61 -18.96 -21.05
C ALA A 168 6.96 -20.09 -20.23
N TYR A 169 7.23 -20.09 -18.95
CA TYR A 169 6.64 -21.02 -17.99
C TYR A 169 5.65 -20.27 -17.11
N GLU A 170 4.43 -20.73 -17.05
CA GLU A 170 3.45 -20.23 -16.11
C GLU A 170 3.83 -20.58 -14.67
N VAL A 171 3.69 -19.62 -13.77
CA VAL A 171 3.88 -19.81 -12.35
C VAL A 171 2.76 -19.17 -11.55
N LYS A 172 2.45 -19.73 -10.41
CA LYS A 172 1.54 -19.14 -9.44
C LYS A 172 2.38 -18.48 -8.35
N LEU A 173 2.31 -17.16 -8.29
CA LEU A 173 2.96 -16.37 -7.24
C LEU A 173 2.04 -16.34 -6.03
N ASP A 174 2.53 -16.83 -4.87
CA ASP A 174 1.70 -16.90 -3.66
C ASP A 174 1.25 -15.51 -3.23
N LYS A 175 2.18 -14.54 -3.30
CA LYS A 175 1.93 -13.16 -2.88
C LYS A 175 2.71 -12.16 -3.74
N VAL A 176 2.01 -11.14 -4.22
CA VAL A 176 2.61 -9.95 -4.85
C VAL A 176 2.15 -8.72 -4.08
N LYS A 177 3.10 -7.87 -3.67
CA LYS A 177 2.85 -6.66 -2.89
C LYS A 177 3.46 -5.44 -3.58
N VAL A 178 2.66 -4.36 -3.68
CA VAL A 178 3.11 -3.04 -4.15
C VAL A 178 2.56 -1.99 -3.16
N GLY A 179 3.44 -1.32 -2.44
CA GLY A 179 3.03 -0.46 -1.31
C GLY A 179 2.16 -1.24 -0.32
N ASP A 180 0.96 -0.72 -0.02
CA ASP A 180 0.00 -1.36 0.89
C ASP A 180 -0.94 -2.36 0.20
N ILE A 181 -0.90 -2.43 -1.14
CA ILE A 181 -1.70 -3.39 -1.90
C ILE A 181 -0.99 -4.73 -1.93
N GLU A 182 -1.64 -5.74 -1.38
CA GLU A 182 -1.17 -7.12 -1.34
C GLU A 182 -2.23 -8.03 -1.98
N LEU A 183 -1.82 -8.82 -2.96
CA LEU A 183 -2.67 -9.77 -3.66
C LEU A 183 -2.04 -11.15 -3.65
N TYR A 184 -2.88 -12.16 -3.58
CA TYR A 184 -2.47 -13.56 -3.49
C TYR A 184 -2.83 -14.33 -4.76
N ASN A 185 -2.11 -15.44 -4.98
CA ASN A 185 -2.35 -16.36 -6.08
C ASN A 185 -2.34 -15.65 -7.45
N ILE A 186 -1.33 -14.83 -7.69
CA ILE A 186 -1.17 -14.08 -8.92
C ILE A 186 -0.49 -14.95 -9.97
N LEU A 187 -1.08 -14.99 -11.17
CA LEU A 187 -0.45 -15.67 -12.31
C LEU A 187 0.75 -14.83 -12.77
N GLY A 188 1.88 -15.49 -12.90
CA GLY A 188 3.11 -14.94 -13.44
C GLY A 188 3.66 -15.83 -14.55
N VAL A 189 4.66 -15.32 -15.26
CA VAL A 189 5.42 -16.06 -16.25
C VAL A 189 6.90 -15.82 -16.10
N VAL A 190 7.67 -16.85 -16.36
CA VAL A 190 9.13 -16.82 -16.36
C VAL A 190 9.64 -17.16 -17.74
N SER A 191 10.50 -16.31 -18.31
CA SER A 191 11.13 -16.57 -19.63
C SER A 191 12.55 -16.00 -19.65
N ASP A 192 13.43 -16.66 -20.38
CA ASP A 192 14.83 -16.23 -20.60
C ASP A 192 14.91 -14.95 -21.43
N ASP A 193 13.92 -14.73 -22.30
CA ASP A 193 13.87 -13.57 -23.19
C ASP A 193 13.33 -12.30 -22.52
N MET A 194 12.97 -12.36 -21.24
CA MET A 194 12.45 -11.20 -20.52
C MET A 194 13.58 -10.22 -20.17
N PRO A 195 13.31 -8.89 -20.27
CA PRO A 195 14.25 -7.87 -19.82
C PRO A 195 14.53 -8.03 -18.32
N GLY A 196 15.64 -7.47 -17.85
CA GLY A 196 16.07 -7.58 -16.44
C GLY A 196 15.11 -6.93 -15.43
N ILE A 197 14.05 -6.24 -15.90
CA ILE A 197 13.03 -5.64 -15.06
C ILE A 197 11.76 -6.50 -15.03
N THR A 198 11.12 -6.60 -13.88
CA THR A 198 9.87 -7.36 -13.73
C THR A 198 8.70 -6.52 -14.22
N LEU A 199 7.88 -7.07 -15.12
CA LEU A 199 6.66 -6.42 -15.56
C LEU A 199 5.52 -6.70 -14.57
N LEU A 200 4.85 -5.65 -14.10
CA LEU A 200 3.63 -5.77 -13.31
C LEU A 200 2.44 -5.73 -14.28
N GLY A 201 2.00 -6.91 -14.72
CA GLY A 201 0.98 -7.07 -15.75
C GLY A 201 -0.46 -7.14 -15.22
N MET A 202 -1.40 -7.36 -16.14
CA MET A 202 -2.84 -7.35 -15.87
C MET A 202 -3.32 -8.46 -14.91
N SER A 203 -2.58 -9.55 -14.75
CA SER A 203 -2.88 -10.57 -13.73
C SER A 203 -2.91 -9.99 -12.31
N PHE A 204 -2.14 -8.90 -12.06
CA PHE A 204 -2.17 -8.11 -10.84
C PHE A 204 -3.02 -6.85 -11.02
N LEU A 205 -2.73 -6.03 -12.02
CA LEU A 205 -3.34 -4.72 -12.23
C LEU A 205 -4.85 -4.80 -12.48
N GLY A 206 -5.32 -5.85 -13.17
CA GLY A 206 -6.73 -6.05 -13.47
C GLY A 206 -7.63 -6.34 -12.26
N LYS A 207 -7.01 -6.52 -11.08
CA LYS A 207 -7.72 -6.67 -9.80
C LYS A 207 -7.85 -5.36 -9.03
N LEU A 208 -7.44 -4.23 -9.63
CA LEU A 208 -7.35 -2.91 -9.01
C LEU A 208 -8.07 -1.86 -9.86
N ASP A 209 -8.56 -0.84 -9.20
CA ASP A 209 -8.95 0.40 -9.86
C ASP A 209 -7.68 1.20 -10.19
N MET A 210 -7.53 1.62 -11.45
CA MET A 210 -6.39 2.40 -11.91
C MET A 210 -6.84 3.79 -12.37
N LYS A 211 -6.18 4.84 -11.88
CA LYS A 211 -6.46 6.22 -12.29
C LYS A 211 -5.17 6.98 -12.53
N ARG A 212 -5.06 7.64 -13.68
CA ARG A 212 -3.96 8.57 -13.96
C ARG A 212 -4.35 9.99 -13.54
N LYS A 213 -3.49 10.65 -12.76
CA LYS A 213 -3.61 12.06 -12.38
C LYS A 213 -2.31 12.79 -12.72
N GLY A 214 -2.30 13.46 -13.88
CA GLY A 214 -1.08 14.07 -14.41
C GLY A 214 0.03 13.03 -14.58
N LYS A 215 1.16 13.23 -13.89
CA LYS A 215 2.31 12.31 -13.90
C LYS A 215 2.22 11.17 -12.87
N TYR A 216 1.11 11.06 -12.17
CA TYR A 216 0.94 10.02 -11.15
C TYR A 216 -0.06 8.97 -11.61
N LEU A 217 0.27 7.70 -11.38
CA LEU A 217 -0.64 6.57 -11.46
C LEU A 217 -1.10 6.20 -10.05
N VAL A 218 -2.39 6.11 -9.86
CA VAL A 218 -3.02 5.72 -8.60
C VAL A 218 -3.63 4.34 -8.78
N LEU A 219 -3.21 3.39 -7.95
CA LEU A 219 -3.77 2.05 -7.84
C LEU A 219 -4.59 1.96 -6.56
N GLU A 220 -5.82 1.43 -6.63
CA GLU A 220 -6.74 1.29 -5.48
C GLU A 220 -7.33 -0.13 -5.47
N LYS A 221 -7.45 -0.71 -4.26
CA LYS A 221 -8.08 -2.03 -4.03
C LYS A 221 -9.30 -1.90 -3.13
#